data_1894f1f7b1379587c1d8f796ff1dd056
#
_entry.id   1894f1f7b1379587c1d8f796ff1dd056
#
_cell.length_a   1.000
_cell.length_b   1.000
_cell.length_c   1.000
_cell.angle_alpha   90.00
_cell.angle_beta   90.00
_cell.angle_gamma   90.00
#
_symmetry.space_group_name_H-M   'P 1'
#
loop_
_entity.id
_entity.type
_entity.pdbx_description
1 polymer ?
#
loop_
_entity_poly.entity_id
_entity_poly.type
_entity_poly.pdbx_seq_one_letter_code
_entity_poly.pdbx_strand_id
1 'polypeptide(L)'
;YALHVIKKELDMNVITYTYDWGMVTDLARRNIARICGNLGVENIIVAANIHWKRQNIKKNIIAWLKRPHLGMIPLFMTGDKFFFYYANKIKKQLGIDLEIWGVNDLENTNFKTGFAGLEPQFNKKRIYSLSIKNQAKLFAFVASNLVKSPGYINQSILDSLGSYASRYITPKANYFHLFDYMQWNEKIIENTIIDNYNWEKAVDTRSTWRIGDGTASFYNYIYVSVVGF
;
A
#
# COMPACT_ATOMS: atom_id res chain seq x y z
N TYR A 1 10.79 -3.40 -10.92
CA TYR A 1 11.21 -2.64 -12.09
C TYR A 1 11.87 -1.31 -11.70
N ALA A 2 11.25 -0.50 -10.84
CA ALA A 2 11.86 0.76 -10.40
C ALA A 2 13.29 0.57 -9.88
N LEU A 3 13.53 -0.46 -9.06
CA LEU A 3 14.88 -0.78 -8.59
C LEU A 3 15.85 -1.12 -9.73
N HIS A 4 15.37 -1.83 -10.78
CA HIS A 4 16.18 -2.09 -11.98
C HIS A 4 16.61 -0.78 -12.65
N VAL A 5 15.66 0.11 -12.94
CA VAL A 5 15.96 1.41 -13.57
C VAL A 5 16.96 2.21 -12.73
N ILE A 6 16.70 2.38 -11.44
CA ILE A 6 17.54 3.20 -10.56
C ILE A 6 18.94 2.62 -10.43
N LYS A 7 19.08 1.29 -10.31
CA LYS A 7 20.37 0.64 -10.08
C LYS A 7 21.15 0.36 -11.36
N LYS A 8 20.47 -0.08 -12.45
CA LYS A 8 21.14 -0.51 -13.69
C LYS A 8 21.19 0.56 -14.77
N GLU A 9 20.12 1.35 -14.92
CA GLU A 9 20.07 2.36 -15.96
C GLU A 9 20.62 3.70 -15.49
N LEU A 10 20.37 4.08 -14.22
CA LEU A 10 20.84 5.33 -13.63
C LEU A 10 22.10 5.18 -12.77
N ASP A 11 22.60 3.96 -12.58
CA ASP A 11 23.80 3.61 -11.78
C ASP A 11 23.87 4.28 -10.40
N MET A 12 22.71 4.40 -9.75
CA MET A 12 22.63 5.04 -8.43
C MET A 12 23.04 4.07 -7.30
N ASN A 13 23.58 4.62 -6.22
CA ASN A 13 23.73 3.87 -4.98
C ASN A 13 22.40 3.81 -4.23
N VAL A 14 21.85 2.60 -4.07
CA VAL A 14 20.46 2.38 -3.64
C VAL A 14 20.41 1.48 -2.42
N ILE A 15 19.58 1.87 -1.46
CA ILE A 15 19.07 1.00 -0.39
C ILE A 15 17.57 0.85 -0.60
N THR A 16 17.04 -0.36 -0.51
CA THR A 16 15.60 -0.61 -0.56
C THR A 16 15.02 -0.75 0.85
N TYR A 17 13.75 -0.44 0.96
CA TYR A 17 13.02 -0.54 2.19
C TYR A 17 11.67 -1.22 1.95
N THR A 18 11.32 -2.15 2.83
CA THR A 18 10.04 -2.86 2.79
C THR A 18 9.36 -2.77 4.17
N TYR A 19 8.13 -2.29 4.19
CA TYR A 19 7.31 -2.31 5.40
C TYR A 19 6.38 -3.53 5.37
N ASP A 20 6.65 -4.47 6.28
CA ASP A 20 5.80 -5.64 6.46
C ASP A 20 4.76 -5.38 7.55
N TRP A 21 3.58 -5.04 7.13
CA TRP A 21 2.44 -4.79 8.00
C TRP A 21 1.62 -6.04 8.36
N GLY A 22 2.13 -7.24 7.98
CA GLY A 22 1.58 -8.53 8.39
C GLY A 22 0.87 -9.31 7.30
N MET A 23 0.71 -8.75 6.09
CA MET A 23 0.03 -9.39 4.96
C MET A 23 0.93 -9.57 3.73
N VAL A 24 2.22 -9.24 3.84
CA VAL A 24 3.19 -9.52 2.77
C VAL A 24 3.26 -11.03 2.53
N THR A 25 3.08 -11.45 1.29
CA THR A 25 3.08 -12.86 0.91
C THR A 25 4.49 -13.45 0.86
N ASP A 26 4.62 -14.77 1.03
CA ASP A 26 5.91 -15.44 0.90
C ASP A 26 6.47 -15.31 -0.53
N LEU A 27 5.59 -15.26 -1.53
CA LEU A 27 5.97 -15.00 -2.91
C LEU A 27 6.59 -13.61 -3.07
N ALA A 28 5.99 -12.58 -2.49
CA ALA A 28 6.55 -11.23 -2.50
C ALA A 28 7.92 -11.17 -1.81
N ARG A 29 8.07 -11.86 -0.67
CA ARG A 29 9.36 -11.93 0.06
C ARG A 29 10.45 -12.59 -0.79
N ARG A 30 10.14 -13.70 -1.49
CA ARG A 30 11.10 -14.35 -2.40
C ARG A 30 11.49 -13.43 -3.55
N ASN A 31 10.52 -12.76 -4.16
CA ASN A 31 10.79 -11.83 -5.27
C ASN A 31 11.64 -10.63 -4.83
N ILE A 32 11.36 -10.05 -3.67
CA ILE A 32 12.19 -8.98 -3.09
C ILE A 32 13.62 -9.47 -2.87
N ALA A 33 13.78 -10.64 -2.23
CA ALA A 33 15.11 -11.19 -1.96
C ALA A 33 15.89 -11.46 -3.26
N ARG A 34 15.24 -11.99 -4.29
CA ARG A 34 15.90 -12.25 -5.59
C ARG A 34 16.35 -10.98 -6.28
N ILE A 35 15.47 -10.00 -6.41
CA ILE A 35 15.84 -8.77 -7.12
C ILE A 35 16.92 -7.99 -6.37
N CYS A 36 16.83 -7.91 -5.06
CA CYS A 36 17.84 -7.24 -4.25
C CYS A 36 19.18 -8.00 -4.30
N GLY A 37 19.16 -9.33 -4.18
CA GLY A 37 20.36 -10.16 -4.27
C GLY A 37 21.04 -10.08 -5.64
N ASN A 38 20.27 -10.16 -6.74
CA ASN A 38 20.82 -10.07 -8.10
C ASN A 38 21.41 -8.69 -8.41
N LEU A 39 20.89 -7.64 -7.78
CA LEU A 39 21.39 -6.27 -7.97
C LEU A 39 22.45 -5.86 -6.94
N GLY A 40 22.75 -6.72 -5.98
CA GLY A 40 23.67 -6.38 -4.87
C GLY A 40 23.17 -5.19 -4.03
N VAL A 41 21.86 -5.11 -3.81
CA VAL A 41 21.20 -4.00 -3.09
C VAL A 41 20.71 -4.48 -1.74
N GLU A 42 21.02 -3.72 -0.69
CA GLU A 42 20.49 -3.97 0.65
C GLU A 42 19.00 -3.69 0.73
N ASN A 43 18.26 -4.57 1.43
CA ASN A 43 16.85 -4.37 1.72
C ASN A 43 16.59 -4.33 3.23
N ILE A 44 16.14 -3.19 3.73
CA ILE A 44 15.76 -3.01 5.12
C ILE A 44 14.29 -3.39 5.28
N ILE A 45 14.01 -4.41 6.09
CA ILE A 45 12.65 -4.83 6.38
C ILE A 45 12.25 -4.31 7.77
N VAL A 46 11.19 -3.52 7.81
CA VAL A 46 10.55 -3.10 9.06
C VAL A 46 9.24 -3.85 9.20
N ALA A 47 9.17 -4.73 10.18
CA ALA A 47 7.96 -5.51 10.44
C ALA A 47 7.13 -4.87 11.57
N ALA A 48 5.82 -4.77 11.36
CA ALA A 48 4.87 -4.54 12.44
C ALA A 48 4.75 -5.78 13.33
N ASN A 49 4.02 -5.67 14.45
CA ASN A 49 3.61 -6.87 15.18
C ASN A 49 2.58 -7.64 14.34
N ILE A 50 3.06 -8.60 13.55
CA ILE A 50 2.29 -9.37 12.57
C ILE A 50 1.11 -10.10 13.23
N HIS A 51 1.32 -10.68 14.42
CA HIS A 51 0.27 -11.37 15.15
C HIS A 51 -0.90 -10.44 15.49
N TRP A 52 -0.60 -9.29 16.07
CA TRP A 52 -1.61 -8.29 16.41
C TRP A 52 -2.34 -7.75 15.17
N LYS A 53 -1.60 -7.48 14.10
CA LYS A 53 -2.20 -6.99 12.84
C LYS A 53 -3.17 -8.00 12.27
N ARG A 54 -2.79 -9.27 12.16
CA ARG A 54 -3.66 -10.33 11.66
C ARG A 54 -4.89 -10.54 12.54
N GLN A 55 -4.75 -10.46 13.86
CA GLN A 55 -5.88 -10.53 14.78
C GLN A 55 -6.86 -9.37 14.60
N ASN A 56 -6.37 -8.15 14.44
CA ASN A 56 -7.22 -6.99 14.19
C ASN A 56 -7.96 -7.10 12.86
N ILE A 57 -7.27 -7.54 11.80
CA ILE A 57 -7.90 -7.82 10.50
C ILE A 57 -9.01 -8.85 10.65
N LYS A 58 -8.76 -9.95 11.35
CA LYS A 58 -9.78 -10.98 11.63
C LYS A 58 -11.00 -10.40 12.34
N LYS A 59 -10.80 -9.58 13.38
CA LYS A 59 -11.90 -8.92 14.11
C LYS A 59 -12.71 -8.00 13.19
N ASN A 60 -12.03 -7.22 12.34
CA ASN A 60 -12.68 -6.33 11.39
C ASN A 60 -13.49 -7.09 10.33
N ILE A 61 -12.97 -8.22 9.83
CA ILE A 61 -13.69 -9.09 8.90
C ILE A 61 -14.95 -9.67 9.56
N ILE A 62 -14.84 -10.18 10.78
CA ILE A 62 -15.98 -10.73 11.53
C ILE A 62 -17.05 -9.64 11.77
N ALA A 63 -16.65 -8.42 12.10
CA ALA A 63 -17.54 -7.29 12.28
C ALA A 63 -18.22 -6.91 10.95
N TRP A 64 -17.48 -6.94 9.85
CA TRP A 64 -17.97 -6.66 8.51
C TRP A 64 -19.01 -7.72 8.04
N LEU A 65 -18.73 -8.99 8.27
CA LEU A 65 -19.66 -10.06 7.90
C LEU A 65 -21.02 -9.95 8.61
N LYS A 66 -21.06 -9.36 9.80
CA LYS A 66 -22.32 -9.09 10.52
C LYS A 66 -23.11 -7.94 9.91
N ARG A 67 -22.42 -6.99 9.31
CA ARG A 67 -22.99 -5.80 8.69
C ARG A 67 -22.12 -5.32 7.53
N PRO A 68 -22.23 -5.96 6.35
CA PRO A 68 -21.39 -5.62 5.21
C PRO A 68 -21.61 -4.19 4.73
N HIS A 69 -20.51 -3.46 4.52
CA HIS A 69 -20.48 -2.14 3.90
C HIS A 69 -19.16 -1.90 3.21
N LEU A 70 -19.17 -1.61 1.91
CA LEU A 70 -17.96 -1.48 1.10
C LEU A 70 -17.02 -0.37 1.59
N GLY A 71 -17.59 0.73 2.10
CA GLY A 71 -16.80 1.84 2.67
C GLY A 71 -16.02 1.48 3.95
N MET A 72 -16.27 0.32 4.57
CA MET A 72 -15.54 -0.15 5.75
C MET A 72 -14.38 -1.11 5.39
N ILE A 73 -14.28 -1.57 4.15
CA ILE A 73 -13.20 -2.46 3.71
C ILE A 73 -11.81 -1.86 3.93
N PRO A 74 -11.55 -0.55 3.71
CA PRO A 74 -10.25 0.04 4.00
C PRO A 74 -9.75 -0.14 5.44
N LEU A 75 -10.66 -0.38 6.40
CA LEU A 75 -10.30 -0.66 7.79
C LEU A 75 -9.54 -1.99 7.95
N PHE A 76 -9.67 -2.93 6.99
CA PHE A 76 -8.92 -4.19 7.01
C PHE A 76 -7.43 -4.00 6.72
N MET A 77 -7.05 -2.89 6.07
CA MET A 77 -5.66 -2.54 5.73
C MET A 77 -5.06 -1.52 6.69
N THR A 78 -5.60 -1.40 7.88
CA THR A 78 -5.12 -0.38 8.82
C THR A 78 -3.67 -0.64 9.20
N GLY A 79 -2.88 0.41 9.13
CA GLY A 79 -1.46 0.35 9.42
C GLY A 79 -0.55 0.19 8.20
N ASP A 80 -1.08 -0.09 7.00
CA ASP A 80 -0.27 -0.15 5.78
C ASP A 80 0.50 1.16 5.53
N LYS A 81 -0.14 2.31 5.74
CA LYS A 81 0.43 3.65 5.50
C LYS A 81 1.55 4.07 6.47
N PHE A 82 1.86 3.27 7.47
CA PHE A 82 3.05 3.49 8.30
C PHE A 82 4.35 3.45 7.49
N PHE A 83 4.32 2.95 6.26
CA PHE A 83 5.49 2.98 5.40
C PHE A 83 6.04 4.40 5.19
N PHE A 84 5.23 5.44 5.14
CA PHE A 84 5.71 6.82 5.06
C PHE A 84 6.52 7.25 6.29
N TYR A 85 6.05 6.87 7.47
CA TYR A 85 6.75 7.18 8.72
C TYR A 85 8.11 6.47 8.79
N TYR A 86 8.12 5.17 8.50
CA TYR A 86 9.37 4.39 8.58
C TYR A 86 10.35 4.74 7.48
N ALA A 87 9.90 5.08 6.28
CA ALA A 87 10.76 5.58 5.22
C ALA A 87 11.52 6.82 5.66
N ASN A 88 10.81 7.81 6.22
CA ASN A 88 11.46 9.02 6.76
C ASN A 88 12.41 8.73 7.92
N LYS A 89 12.05 7.79 8.80
CA LYS A 89 12.92 7.38 9.90
C LYS A 89 14.23 6.78 9.38
N ILE A 90 14.15 5.88 8.40
CA ILE A 90 15.31 5.23 7.78
C ILE A 90 16.17 6.27 7.05
N LYS A 91 15.55 7.14 6.24
CA LYS A 91 16.27 8.24 5.55
C LYS A 91 17.09 9.07 6.53
N LYS A 92 16.47 9.50 7.64
CA LYS A 92 17.15 10.28 8.66
C LYS A 92 18.30 9.51 9.35
N GLN A 93 18.09 8.22 9.62
CA GLN A 93 19.11 7.38 10.27
C GLN A 93 20.33 7.12 9.37
N LEU A 94 20.11 7.01 8.07
CA LEU A 94 21.16 6.69 7.08
C LEU A 94 21.70 7.91 6.35
N GLY A 95 21.20 9.12 6.62
CA GLY A 95 21.61 10.32 5.91
C GLY A 95 21.22 10.32 4.43
N ILE A 96 20.10 9.67 4.07
CA ILE A 96 19.62 9.58 2.70
C ILE A 96 18.63 10.72 2.45
N ASP A 97 18.89 11.53 1.42
CA ASP A 97 18.03 12.65 1.08
C ASP A 97 16.94 12.32 0.07
N LEU A 98 17.19 11.38 -0.84
CA LEU A 98 16.29 11.06 -1.94
C LEU A 98 15.43 9.81 -1.65
N GLU A 99 14.15 9.91 -1.92
CA GLU A 99 13.20 8.80 -1.81
C GLU A 99 12.47 8.62 -3.14
N ILE A 100 12.56 7.43 -3.75
CA ILE A 100 11.96 7.14 -5.04
C ILE A 100 10.92 6.03 -4.90
N TRP A 101 9.73 6.28 -5.44
CA TRP A 101 8.61 5.35 -5.44
C TRP A 101 8.29 4.87 -6.85
N GLY A 102 8.13 3.55 -6.98
CA GLY A 102 7.69 2.91 -8.23
C GLY A 102 6.16 2.77 -8.33
N VAL A 103 5.42 3.73 -7.82
CA VAL A 103 3.95 3.75 -7.89
C VAL A 103 3.52 4.37 -9.21
N ASN A 104 2.55 3.76 -9.90
CA ASN A 104 1.96 4.33 -11.11
C ASN A 104 0.68 5.13 -10.80
N ASP A 105 0.24 5.96 -11.75
CA ASP A 105 -0.95 6.80 -11.59
C ASP A 105 -2.23 6.00 -11.35
N LEU A 106 -2.32 4.78 -11.87
CA LEU A 106 -3.48 3.91 -11.71
C LEU A 106 -3.64 3.41 -10.26
N GLU A 107 -2.55 3.35 -9.50
CA GLU A 107 -2.58 2.98 -8.08
C GLU A 107 -3.09 4.12 -7.18
N ASN A 108 -3.07 5.33 -7.67
CA ASN A 108 -3.61 6.51 -6.98
C ASN A 108 -5.14 6.62 -7.08
N THR A 109 -5.82 5.55 -7.46
CA THR A 109 -7.28 5.53 -7.56
C THR A 109 -7.94 5.52 -6.18
N ASN A 110 -9.06 6.22 -6.07
CA ASN A 110 -9.78 6.39 -4.82
C ASN A 110 -11.22 5.91 -4.86
N PHE A 111 -11.46 4.92 -5.69
CA PHE A 111 -12.77 4.27 -5.70
C PHE A 111 -13.19 3.80 -4.29
N LYS A 112 -12.23 3.46 -3.41
CA LYS A 112 -12.52 3.03 -2.04
C LYS A 112 -13.22 4.10 -1.20
N THR A 113 -12.90 5.38 -1.39
CA THR A 113 -13.59 6.47 -0.70
C THR A 113 -14.94 6.80 -1.32
N GLY A 114 -15.15 6.48 -2.59
CA GLY A 114 -16.45 6.55 -3.25
C GLY A 114 -17.53 5.72 -2.53
N PHE A 115 -17.18 4.55 -2.02
CA PHE A 115 -18.09 3.74 -1.22
C PHE A 115 -18.47 4.36 0.14
N ALA A 116 -17.74 5.34 0.61
CA ALA A 116 -18.11 6.17 1.76
C ALA A 116 -18.87 7.46 1.37
N GLY A 117 -19.29 7.57 0.10
CA GLY A 117 -20.01 8.73 -0.42
C GLY A 117 -19.13 9.95 -0.66
N LEU A 118 -17.84 9.75 -0.88
CA LEU A 118 -16.88 10.83 -1.13
C LEU A 118 -16.44 10.82 -2.59
N GLU A 119 -16.57 11.98 -3.25
CA GLU A 119 -16.04 12.16 -4.60
C GLU A 119 -14.50 12.17 -4.58
N PRO A 120 -13.86 11.55 -5.57
CA PRO A 120 -12.41 11.60 -5.71
C PRO A 120 -11.96 13.04 -5.96
N GLN A 121 -10.91 13.45 -5.24
CA GLN A 121 -10.29 14.77 -5.42
C GLN A 121 -8.82 14.59 -5.73
N PHE A 122 -8.33 15.32 -6.70
CA PHE A 122 -6.94 15.31 -7.12
C PHE A 122 -6.34 16.71 -6.97
N ASN A 123 -5.11 16.81 -6.52
CA ASN A 123 -4.38 18.08 -6.53
C ASN A 123 -3.89 18.42 -7.95
N LYS A 124 -3.23 19.60 -8.11
CA LYS A 124 -2.66 20.06 -9.38
C LYS A 124 -1.65 19.09 -10.00
N LYS A 125 -1.03 18.21 -9.20
CA LYS A 125 -0.09 17.16 -9.64
C LYS A 125 -0.78 15.81 -9.87
N ARG A 126 -2.10 15.78 -9.96
CA ARG A 126 -2.92 14.56 -10.07
C ARG A 126 -2.74 13.57 -8.91
N ILE A 127 -2.18 14.01 -7.81
CA ILE A 127 -2.07 13.21 -6.61
C ILE A 127 -3.39 13.30 -5.85
N TYR A 128 -3.92 12.15 -5.49
CA TYR A 128 -5.15 12.10 -4.69
C TYR A 128 -4.98 12.83 -3.36
N SER A 129 -5.92 13.68 -3.10
CA SER A 129 -6.02 14.39 -1.84
C SER A 129 -7.47 14.40 -1.35
N LEU A 130 -7.66 14.53 -0.06
CA LEU A 130 -8.96 14.79 0.53
C LEU A 130 -8.95 16.18 1.14
N SER A 131 -9.90 17.04 0.73
CA SER A 131 -10.14 18.30 1.42
C SER A 131 -10.50 18.07 2.87
N ILE A 132 -10.29 19.05 3.74
CA ILE A 132 -10.64 18.97 5.18
C ILE A 132 -12.11 18.57 5.35
N LYS A 133 -13.00 19.12 4.51
CA LYS A 133 -14.42 18.79 4.50
C LYS A 133 -14.66 17.29 4.23
N ASN A 134 -13.97 16.73 3.25
CA ASN A 134 -14.12 15.31 2.92
C ASN A 134 -13.44 14.40 3.95
N GLN A 135 -12.35 14.85 4.57
CA GLN A 135 -11.76 14.15 5.71
C GLN A 135 -12.76 14.08 6.88
N ALA A 136 -13.41 15.20 7.22
CA ALA A 136 -14.45 15.23 8.26
C ALA A 136 -15.62 14.31 7.94
N LYS A 137 -16.08 14.29 6.68
CA LYS A 137 -17.13 13.36 6.22
C LYS A 137 -16.70 11.89 6.37
N LEU A 138 -15.46 11.58 6.00
CA LEU A 138 -14.91 10.22 6.14
C LEU A 138 -14.86 9.80 7.61
N PHE A 139 -14.39 10.67 8.50
CA PHE A 139 -14.40 10.40 9.93
C PHE A 139 -15.80 10.20 10.48
N ALA A 140 -16.76 11.05 10.11
CA ALA A 140 -18.16 10.89 10.51
C ALA A 140 -18.77 9.58 10.00
N PHE A 141 -18.49 9.20 8.75
CA PHE A 141 -18.89 7.91 8.18
C PHE A 141 -18.34 6.74 8.99
N VAL A 142 -17.02 6.74 9.26
CA VAL A 142 -16.37 5.67 10.06
C VAL A 142 -16.96 5.63 11.46
N ALA A 143 -17.05 6.76 12.15
CA ALA A 143 -17.62 6.83 13.51
C ALA A 143 -19.04 6.29 13.58
N SER A 144 -19.90 6.67 12.62
CA SER A 144 -21.27 6.13 12.51
C SER A 144 -21.28 4.60 12.36
N ASN A 145 -20.35 4.05 11.58
CA ASN A 145 -20.27 2.59 11.42
C ASN A 145 -19.69 1.88 12.65
N LEU A 146 -18.77 2.51 13.39
CA LEU A 146 -18.27 1.98 14.67
C LEU A 146 -19.40 1.88 15.70
N VAL A 147 -20.27 2.90 15.79
CA VAL A 147 -21.46 2.87 16.68
C VAL A 147 -22.42 1.77 16.26
N LYS A 148 -22.69 1.65 14.97
CA LYS A 148 -23.64 0.66 14.43
C LYS A 148 -23.11 -0.79 14.46
N SER A 149 -21.78 -0.97 14.52
CA SER A 149 -21.13 -2.27 14.56
C SER A 149 -19.92 -2.22 15.51
N PRO A 150 -20.15 -2.35 16.84
CA PRO A 150 -19.08 -2.22 17.85
C PRO A 150 -17.95 -3.23 17.71
N GLY A 151 -18.13 -4.31 16.96
CA GLY A 151 -17.07 -5.27 16.64
C GLY A 151 -15.84 -4.67 15.94
N TYR A 152 -15.99 -3.50 15.32
CA TYR A 152 -14.86 -2.74 14.76
C TYR A 152 -14.04 -1.99 15.82
N ILE A 153 -14.52 -1.87 17.07
CA ILE A 153 -13.82 -1.18 18.15
C ILE A 153 -12.72 -2.10 18.67
N ASN A 154 -11.55 -1.97 18.10
CA ASN A 154 -10.33 -2.73 18.45
C ASN A 154 -9.10 -1.86 18.15
N GLN A 155 -7.90 -2.40 18.35
CA GLN A 155 -6.66 -1.64 18.17
C GLN A 155 -6.43 -1.12 16.74
N SER A 156 -7.15 -1.63 15.73
CA SER A 156 -7.05 -1.11 14.37
C SER A 156 -7.48 0.36 14.25
N ILE A 157 -8.24 0.88 15.20
CA ILE A 157 -8.58 2.32 15.25
C ILE A 157 -7.30 3.14 15.47
N LEU A 158 -6.44 2.73 16.40
CA LEU A 158 -5.15 3.38 16.63
C LEU A 158 -4.23 3.28 15.43
N ASP A 159 -4.23 2.11 14.78
CA ASP A 159 -3.50 1.90 13.52
C ASP A 159 -4.03 2.80 12.40
N SER A 160 -5.33 2.99 12.32
CA SER A 160 -5.95 3.89 11.33
C SER A 160 -5.54 5.35 11.57
N LEU A 161 -5.57 5.80 12.82
CA LEU A 161 -5.14 7.15 13.19
C LEU A 161 -3.64 7.35 12.94
N GLY A 162 -2.80 6.38 13.30
CA GLY A 162 -1.37 6.41 13.04
C GLY A 162 -1.05 6.40 11.54
N SER A 163 -1.76 5.61 10.76
CA SER A 163 -1.64 5.59 9.29
C SER A 163 -2.04 6.93 8.67
N TYR A 164 -3.12 7.52 9.17
CA TYR A 164 -3.55 8.85 8.75
C TYR A 164 -2.47 9.91 9.05
N ALA A 165 -1.96 9.92 10.28
CA ALA A 165 -0.87 10.82 10.67
C ALA A 165 0.38 10.61 9.79
N SER A 166 0.78 9.36 9.56
CA SER A 166 1.90 9.02 8.69
C SER A 166 1.73 9.56 7.28
N ARG A 167 0.53 9.46 6.72
CA ARG A 167 0.25 9.90 5.35
C ARG A 167 0.17 11.43 5.21
N TYR A 168 -0.46 12.12 6.15
CA TYR A 168 -0.81 13.54 6.00
C TYR A 168 0.06 14.49 6.80
N ILE A 169 0.69 14.00 7.89
CA ILE A 169 1.49 14.83 8.80
C ILE A 169 2.99 14.62 8.57
N THR A 170 3.41 13.40 8.18
CA THR A 170 4.83 13.09 7.96
C THR A 170 5.38 13.90 6.77
N PRO A 171 6.48 14.62 6.94
CA PRO A 171 7.14 15.37 5.86
C PRO A 171 7.54 14.45 4.70
N LYS A 172 7.36 14.94 3.47
CA LYS A 172 7.70 14.23 2.23
C LYS A 172 8.70 15.05 1.40
N ALA A 173 9.81 15.42 2.03
CA ALA A 173 10.89 16.11 1.32
C ALA A 173 11.62 15.15 0.38
N ASN A 174 11.98 15.63 -0.82
CA ASN A 174 12.72 14.86 -1.83
C ASN A 174 12.07 13.51 -2.17
N TYR A 175 10.78 13.55 -2.38
CA TYR A 175 9.94 12.39 -2.66
C TYR A 175 9.54 12.40 -4.15
N PHE A 176 9.97 11.38 -4.89
CA PHE A 176 9.77 11.28 -6.33
C PHE A 176 9.01 10.01 -6.69
N HIS A 177 8.10 10.12 -7.64
CA HIS A 177 7.49 8.99 -8.32
C HIS A 177 8.22 8.74 -9.63
N LEU A 178 8.76 7.55 -9.82
CA LEU A 178 9.52 7.23 -11.03
C LEU A 178 8.67 7.41 -12.29
N PHE A 179 7.42 6.99 -12.25
CA PHE A 179 6.52 7.03 -13.40
C PHE A 179 5.91 8.40 -13.70
N ASP A 180 6.24 9.44 -12.93
CA ASP A 180 6.01 10.84 -13.34
C ASP A 180 6.99 11.28 -14.45
N TYR A 181 8.11 10.56 -14.61
CA TYR A 181 9.20 10.89 -15.53
C TYR A 181 9.39 9.87 -16.64
N MET A 182 8.82 8.70 -16.53
CA MET A 182 8.86 7.66 -17.55
C MET A 182 7.49 6.99 -17.72
N GLN A 183 7.21 6.55 -18.95
CA GLN A 183 5.94 5.91 -19.24
C GLN A 183 5.84 4.53 -18.59
N TRP A 184 4.69 4.27 -17.95
CA TRP A 184 4.34 2.93 -17.50
C TRP A 184 4.05 2.04 -18.72
N ASN A 185 4.78 0.97 -18.87
CA ASN A 185 4.53 -0.06 -19.86
C ASN A 185 4.60 -1.44 -19.19
N GLU A 186 3.44 -2.04 -18.95
CA GLU A 186 3.33 -3.28 -18.20
C GLU A 186 4.12 -4.43 -18.84
N LYS A 187 4.09 -4.53 -20.18
CA LYS A 187 4.79 -5.60 -20.91
C LYS A 187 6.31 -5.47 -20.78
N ILE A 188 6.84 -4.26 -20.88
CA ILE A 188 8.28 -4.00 -20.68
C ILE A 188 8.66 -4.32 -19.26
N ILE A 189 7.90 -3.82 -18.28
CA ILE A 189 8.12 -4.05 -16.86
C ILE A 189 8.14 -5.54 -16.55
N GLU A 190 7.12 -6.26 -17.01
CA GLU A 190 6.96 -7.68 -16.76
C GLU A 190 8.11 -8.50 -17.37
N ASN A 191 8.44 -8.29 -18.64
CA ASN A 191 9.54 -8.97 -19.29
C ASN A 191 10.86 -8.68 -18.58
N THR A 192 11.13 -7.43 -18.26
CA THR A 192 12.38 -7.05 -17.57
C THR A 192 12.56 -7.78 -16.23
N ILE A 193 11.50 -7.85 -15.42
CA ILE A 193 11.64 -8.47 -14.08
C ILE A 193 11.66 -10.00 -14.15
N ILE A 194 10.98 -10.60 -15.13
CA ILE A 194 10.99 -12.06 -15.33
C ILE A 194 12.33 -12.50 -15.90
N ASP A 195 12.76 -11.90 -17.01
CA ASP A 195 13.94 -12.35 -17.74
C ASP A 195 15.24 -12.10 -16.97
N ASN A 196 15.34 -10.97 -16.27
CA ASN A 196 16.57 -10.61 -15.56
C ASN A 196 16.62 -11.08 -14.10
N TYR A 197 15.46 -11.31 -13.45
CA TYR A 197 15.42 -11.57 -12.00
C TYR A 197 14.64 -12.81 -11.62
N ASN A 198 14.17 -13.60 -12.56
CA ASN A 198 13.33 -14.79 -12.30
C ASN A 198 12.13 -14.46 -11.39
N TRP A 199 11.46 -13.34 -11.70
CA TRP A 199 10.31 -12.90 -10.93
C TRP A 199 9.17 -13.91 -11.02
N GLU A 200 8.71 -14.41 -9.87
CA GLU A 200 7.58 -15.32 -9.81
C GLU A 200 6.27 -14.56 -9.82
N LYS A 201 5.34 -14.97 -10.68
CA LYS A 201 3.95 -14.48 -10.66
C LYS A 201 3.10 -15.33 -9.71
N ALA A 202 2.01 -14.74 -9.19
CA ALA A 202 1.01 -15.50 -8.49
C ALA A 202 0.26 -16.44 -9.46
N VAL A 203 -0.08 -17.63 -8.97
CA VAL A 203 -0.78 -18.64 -9.80
C VAL A 203 -2.22 -18.25 -10.16
N ASP A 204 -2.82 -17.37 -9.37
CA ASP A 204 -4.20 -16.91 -9.49
C ASP A 204 -4.35 -15.58 -10.26
N THR A 205 -3.26 -15.02 -10.74
CA THR A 205 -3.26 -13.76 -11.49
C THR A 205 -2.21 -13.73 -12.59
N ARG A 206 -2.51 -13.03 -13.68
CA ARG A 206 -1.55 -12.77 -14.75
C ARG A 206 -0.77 -11.46 -14.55
N SER A 207 -1.18 -10.64 -13.61
CA SER A 207 -0.55 -9.35 -13.34
C SER A 207 0.51 -9.46 -12.25
N THR A 208 1.61 -8.70 -12.40
CA THR A 208 2.72 -8.63 -11.44
C THR A 208 2.37 -7.87 -10.17
N TRP A 209 1.35 -7.02 -10.19
CA TRP A 209 1.06 -6.16 -9.04
C TRP A 209 0.30 -6.85 -7.88
N ARG A 210 -0.30 -8.02 -8.12
CA ARG A 210 -1.09 -8.73 -7.09
C ARG A 210 -0.27 -9.58 -6.16
N ILE A 211 1.05 -9.55 -6.32
CA ILE A 211 1.98 -10.39 -5.56
C ILE A 211 2.30 -9.79 -4.18
N GLY A 212 2.10 -8.49 -4.01
CA GLY A 212 2.59 -7.74 -2.85
C GLY A 212 2.01 -8.16 -1.52
N ASP A 213 0.69 -8.35 -1.43
CA ASP A 213 0.04 -8.74 -0.19
C ASP A 213 -1.22 -9.61 -0.40
N GLY A 214 -1.60 -10.32 0.65
CA GLY A 214 -2.77 -11.21 0.65
C GLY A 214 -4.12 -10.49 0.67
N THR A 215 -4.15 -9.16 0.78
CA THR A 215 -5.41 -8.40 0.82
C THR A 215 -6.03 -8.23 -0.55
N ALA A 216 -5.23 -8.22 -1.61
CA ALA A 216 -5.72 -8.07 -2.97
C ALA A 216 -6.74 -9.15 -3.35
N SER A 217 -6.44 -10.42 -3.06
CA SER A 217 -7.36 -11.54 -3.31
C SER A 217 -8.67 -11.38 -2.53
N PHE A 218 -8.56 -10.97 -1.26
CA PHE A 218 -9.70 -10.75 -0.39
C PHE A 218 -10.60 -9.60 -0.88
N TYR A 219 -10.02 -8.47 -1.26
CA TYR A 219 -10.77 -7.36 -1.84
C TYR A 219 -11.46 -7.73 -3.13
N ASN A 220 -10.74 -8.40 -4.03
CA ASN A 220 -11.31 -8.81 -5.30
C ASN A 220 -12.50 -9.76 -5.10
N TYR A 221 -12.37 -10.72 -4.19
CA TYR A 221 -13.48 -11.61 -3.83
C TYR A 221 -14.71 -10.81 -3.37
N ILE A 222 -14.53 -9.85 -2.46
CA ILE A 222 -15.64 -9.04 -1.95
C ILE A 222 -16.23 -8.19 -3.08
N TYR A 223 -15.42 -7.53 -3.88
CA TYR A 223 -15.95 -6.68 -4.95
C TYR A 223 -16.69 -7.50 -6.00
N VAL A 224 -16.17 -8.64 -6.42
CA VAL A 224 -16.86 -9.54 -7.33
C VAL A 224 -18.15 -10.09 -6.72
N SER A 225 -18.11 -10.59 -5.47
CA SER A 225 -19.24 -11.27 -4.85
C SER A 225 -20.33 -10.31 -4.36
N VAL A 226 -19.98 -9.07 -3.99
CA VAL A 226 -20.92 -8.10 -3.39
C VAL A 226 -21.36 -7.04 -4.39
N VAL A 227 -20.47 -6.63 -5.29
CA VAL A 227 -20.73 -5.54 -6.26
C VAL A 227 -20.99 -6.07 -7.66
N GLY A 228 -20.54 -7.27 -7.98
CA GLY A 228 -20.77 -7.91 -9.29
C GLY A 228 -19.89 -7.34 -10.41
N PHE A 229 -18.66 -6.92 -10.09
CA PHE A 229 -17.69 -6.50 -11.10
C PHE A 229 -17.12 -7.68 -11.89
#